data_27db1f8bc3534adc8431dbfb02dfe255
#
_entry.id   27db1f8bc3534adc8431dbfb02dfe255
#
_cell.length_a   1.000
_cell.length_b   1.000
_cell.length_c   1.000
_cell.angle_alpha   90.00
_cell.angle_beta   90.00
_cell.angle_gamma   90.00
#
_symmetry.space_group_name_H-M   'P 1'
#
loop_
_entity.id
_entity.type
_entity.pdbx_description
1 polymer ?
#
loop_
_entity_poly.entity_id
_entity_poly.type
_entity_poly.pdbx_seq_one_letter_code
_entity_poly.pdbx_strand_id
1 'polypeptide(L)'
;MSLNEFTTSELVEFKGSKKGIIVNIKSKATFDEIKSSIINKLEASIGFFNGAKISSINCDYLTDIQIMMLKDDISSRFDVEFIEEVNIKKPTGFKTKYVNNLRSGENIEFDGDIIVMTDMKSGSQVSSTCNVVVMGDVSSGARVVANGNVIVMGSVLGFIHAGANGNENAYAVAGNLNPKVLQIAKNIAEAPDDETYENNKQNGPEIAFVSNGTMVVENYLPKIIK
;
A
#
# COMPACT_ATOMS: atom_id res chain seq x y z
N MET A 1 26.56 34.58 33.57
CA MET A 1 26.17 34.15 32.21
C MET A 1 24.90 33.37 32.37
N SER A 2 23.78 33.97 32.03
CA SER A 2 22.45 33.42 32.21
C SER A 2 22.17 32.32 31.16
N LEU A 3 21.92 31.12 31.64
CA LEU A 3 21.32 30.05 30.82
C LEU A 3 19.92 30.51 30.42
N ASN A 4 19.67 30.65 29.13
CA ASN A 4 18.35 30.92 28.56
C ASN A 4 17.40 29.80 29.02
N GLU A 5 16.49 30.09 29.91
CA GLU A 5 15.25 29.37 30.12
C GLU A 5 14.40 29.51 28.84
N PHE A 6 14.52 28.54 27.93
CA PHE A 6 13.53 28.38 26.87
C PHE A 6 12.23 27.99 27.57
N THR A 7 11.29 28.89 27.64
CA THR A 7 9.96 28.65 28.16
C THR A 7 9.32 27.54 27.38
N THR A 8 9.07 26.40 28.01
CA THR A 8 8.44 25.19 27.50
C THR A 8 7.06 25.43 26.86
N SER A 9 6.53 26.68 26.91
CA SER A 9 5.24 27.08 26.35
C SER A 9 5.24 27.22 24.81
N GLU A 10 6.40 27.31 24.17
CA GLU A 10 6.49 27.56 22.72
C GLU A 10 6.64 26.27 21.88
N LEU A 11 7.06 25.16 22.50
CA LEU A 11 7.31 23.90 21.80
C LEU A 11 6.01 23.22 21.33
N VAL A 12 4.98 23.26 22.14
CA VAL A 12 3.70 22.57 21.90
C VAL A 12 2.52 23.54 22.00
N GLU A 13 1.63 23.51 21.04
CA GLU A 13 0.38 24.28 21.03
C GLU A 13 -0.83 23.37 20.96
N PHE A 14 -1.82 23.59 21.82
CA PHE A 14 -3.12 22.93 21.76
C PHE A 14 -4.12 23.85 21.05
N LYS A 15 -4.75 23.39 20.00
CA LYS A 15 -5.73 24.14 19.21
C LYS A 15 -7.06 23.41 19.16
N GLY A 16 -8.14 24.06 19.58
CA GLY A 16 -9.49 23.52 19.46
C GLY A 16 -9.94 23.44 17.99
N SER A 17 -10.60 22.35 17.64
CA SER A 17 -11.26 22.13 16.36
C SER A 17 -12.67 21.61 16.56
N LYS A 18 -13.50 21.56 15.48
CA LYS A 18 -14.85 20.98 15.52
C LYS A 18 -14.85 19.49 15.89
N LYS A 19 -13.72 18.79 15.70
CA LYS A 19 -13.57 17.35 15.94
C LYS A 19 -12.84 17.02 17.23
N GLY A 20 -12.32 18.01 17.94
CA GLY A 20 -11.53 17.82 19.16
C GLY A 20 -10.29 18.71 19.16
N ILE A 21 -9.34 18.42 20.02
CA ILE A 21 -8.12 19.19 20.21
C ILE A 21 -7.04 18.68 19.26
N ILE A 22 -6.35 19.59 18.59
CA ILE A 22 -5.17 19.32 17.79
C ILE A 22 -3.94 19.74 18.58
N VAL A 23 -2.95 18.84 18.70
CA VAL A 23 -1.65 19.11 19.31
C VAL A 23 -0.65 19.40 18.20
N ASN A 24 -0.16 20.64 18.12
CA ASN A 24 0.84 21.05 17.14
C ASN A 24 2.21 21.19 17.80
N ILE A 25 3.22 20.52 17.24
CA ILE A 25 4.62 20.67 17.64
C ILE A 25 5.23 21.74 16.74
N LYS A 26 5.60 22.89 17.31
CA LYS A 26 6.03 24.09 16.56
C LYS A 26 7.51 24.11 16.21
N SER A 27 8.35 23.45 16.99
CA SER A 27 9.80 23.45 16.79
C SER A 27 10.38 22.07 16.95
N LYS A 28 11.53 21.86 16.28
CA LYS A 28 12.23 20.57 16.34
C LYS A 28 12.85 20.38 17.73
N ALA A 29 12.51 19.25 18.36
CA ALA A 29 13.01 18.85 19.66
C ALA A 29 13.13 17.33 19.76
N THR A 30 13.76 16.83 20.81
CA THR A 30 13.83 15.40 21.06
C THR A 30 12.46 14.84 21.48
N PHE A 31 12.27 13.53 21.33
CA PHE A 31 11.04 12.87 21.75
C PHE A 31 10.70 13.11 23.22
N ASP A 32 11.69 13.06 24.11
CA ASP A 32 11.50 13.26 25.54
C ASP A 32 11.13 14.70 25.89
N GLU A 33 11.67 15.69 25.20
CA GLU A 33 11.30 17.11 25.36
C GLU A 33 9.86 17.35 24.92
N ILE A 34 9.46 16.80 23.79
CA ILE A 34 8.09 16.91 23.28
C ILE A 34 7.12 16.25 24.25
N LYS A 35 7.42 15.02 24.69
CA LYS A 35 6.64 14.28 25.65
C LYS A 35 6.45 15.07 26.95
N SER A 36 7.55 15.55 27.53
CA SER A 36 7.53 16.34 28.76
C SER A 36 6.71 17.65 28.60
N SER A 37 6.86 18.32 27.48
CA SER A 37 6.13 19.57 27.19
C SER A 37 4.62 19.34 27.07
N ILE A 38 4.19 18.23 26.44
CA ILE A 38 2.77 17.86 26.34
C ILE A 38 2.22 17.52 27.72
N ILE A 39 2.91 16.68 28.49
CA ILE A 39 2.49 16.26 29.83
C ILE A 39 2.34 17.48 30.75
N ASN A 40 3.34 18.36 30.81
CA ASN A 40 3.31 19.55 31.66
C ASN A 40 2.13 20.47 31.31
N LYS A 41 1.79 20.60 30.02
CA LYS A 41 0.63 21.42 29.59
C LYS A 41 -0.70 20.75 29.97
N LEU A 42 -0.81 19.44 29.85
CA LEU A 42 -2.01 18.69 30.26
C LEU A 42 -2.20 18.77 31.79
N GLU A 43 -1.13 18.63 32.57
CA GLU A 43 -1.14 18.77 34.02
C GLU A 43 -1.53 20.18 34.48
N ALA A 44 -0.96 21.21 33.84
CA ALA A 44 -1.25 22.60 34.17
C ALA A 44 -2.72 22.99 33.92
N SER A 45 -3.45 22.23 33.12
CA SER A 45 -4.84 22.52 32.77
C SER A 45 -5.73 21.26 32.82
N ILE A 46 -5.48 20.38 33.79
CA ILE A 46 -6.13 19.05 33.89
C ILE A 46 -7.66 19.14 33.90
N GLY A 47 -8.22 20.16 34.53
CA GLY A 47 -9.67 20.37 34.57
C GLY A 47 -10.30 20.71 33.21
N PHE A 48 -9.51 21.23 32.28
CA PHE A 48 -9.95 21.53 30.90
C PHE A 48 -9.85 20.30 29.99
N PHE A 49 -8.87 19.44 30.22
CA PHE A 49 -8.59 18.29 29.36
C PHE A 49 -9.28 17.00 29.82
N ASN A 50 -9.88 16.96 31.02
CA ASN A 50 -10.58 15.80 31.51
C ASN A 50 -11.79 15.44 30.63
N GLY A 51 -11.81 14.24 30.06
CA GLY A 51 -12.79 13.79 29.06
C GLY A 51 -12.63 14.44 27.69
N ALA A 52 -11.52 15.15 27.44
CA ALA A 52 -11.31 15.81 26.15
C ALA A 52 -10.95 14.81 25.05
N LYS A 53 -11.40 15.15 23.82
CA LYS A 53 -11.06 14.40 22.62
C LYS A 53 -9.89 15.05 21.91
N ILE A 54 -8.80 14.29 21.70
CA ILE A 54 -7.63 14.72 20.91
C ILE A 54 -7.76 14.14 19.50
N SER A 55 -7.87 15.02 18.50
CA SER A 55 -8.09 14.59 17.10
C SER A 55 -6.80 14.26 16.37
N SER A 56 -5.70 14.97 16.65
CA SER A 56 -4.41 14.70 16.01
C SER A 56 -3.24 15.24 16.80
N ILE A 57 -2.06 14.65 16.61
CA ILE A 57 -0.75 15.19 16.99
C ILE A 57 -0.02 15.47 15.68
N ASN A 58 0.20 16.75 15.38
CA ASN A 58 0.87 17.19 14.15
C ASN A 58 2.36 17.38 14.43
N CYS A 59 3.17 16.52 13.85
CA CYS A 59 4.63 16.58 13.93
C CYS A 59 5.24 15.94 12.69
N ASP A 60 6.09 16.69 11.95
CA ASP A 60 6.66 16.22 10.68
C ASP A 60 7.91 15.36 10.86
N TYR A 61 8.44 15.23 12.06
CA TYR A 61 9.73 14.58 12.33
C TYR A 61 9.69 13.49 13.40
N LEU A 62 8.53 13.21 14.00
CA LEU A 62 8.33 12.00 14.80
C LEU A 62 7.88 10.84 13.91
N THR A 63 8.39 9.65 14.20
CA THR A 63 7.94 8.42 13.54
C THR A 63 6.55 8.01 14.03
N ASP A 64 5.82 7.23 13.24
CA ASP A 64 4.49 6.72 13.61
C ASP A 64 4.54 5.92 14.92
N ILE A 65 5.65 5.19 15.16
CA ILE A 65 5.88 4.46 16.43
C ILE A 65 6.01 5.42 17.59
N GLN A 66 6.75 6.52 17.46
CA GLN A 66 6.90 7.53 18.50
C GLN A 66 5.58 8.24 18.80
N ILE A 67 4.78 8.53 17.77
CA ILE A 67 3.43 9.11 17.95
C ILE A 67 2.52 8.13 18.68
N MET A 68 2.58 6.84 18.36
CA MET A 68 1.82 5.79 19.04
C MET A 68 2.21 5.66 20.52
N MET A 69 3.50 5.64 20.82
CA MET A 69 4.02 5.62 22.20
C MET A 69 3.58 6.85 23.01
N LEU A 70 3.57 8.02 22.35
CA LEU A 70 3.12 9.28 22.96
C LEU A 70 1.62 9.24 23.30
N LYS A 71 0.80 8.72 22.37
CA LYS A 71 -0.65 8.56 22.58
C LYS A 71 -0.94 7.61 23.74
N ASP A 72 -0.23 6.47 23.79
CA ASP A 72 -0.39 5.47 24.85
C ASP A 72 -0.02 6.04 26.22
N ASP A 73 1.11 6.74 26.32
CA ASP A 73 1.55 7.37 27.57
C ASP A 73 0.59 8.48 28.06
N ILE A 74 0.06 9.27 27.15
CA ILE A 74 -0.93 10.31 27.47
C ILE A 74 -2.25 9.69 27.94
N SER A 75 -2.78 8.69 27.21
CA SER A 75 -4.04 8.02 27.57
C SER A 75 -3.95 7.26 28.88
N SER A 76 -2.75 6.76 29.26
CA SER A 76 -2.55 6.06 30.51
C SER A 76 -2.53 7.00 31.73
N ARG A 77 -2.22 8.29 31.55
CA ARG A 77 -2.07 9.27 32.63
C ARG A 77 -3.23 10.24 32.75
N PHE A 78 -3.91 10.50 31.65
CA PHE A 78 -4.98 11.50 31.57
C PHE A 78 -6.25 10.87 31.03
N ASP A 79 -7.40 11.33 31.52
CA ASP A 79 -8.70 10.98 30.96
C ASP A 79 -8.95 11.74 29.65
N VAL A 80 -8.26 11.30 28.58
CA VAL A 80 -8.39 11.84 27.23
C VAL A 80 -8.64 10.72 26.25
N GLU A 81 -9.53 10.96 25.30
CA GLU A 81 -9.83 10.05 24.20
C GLU A 81 -9.13 10.52 22.92
N PHE A 82 -8.21 9.71 22.38
CA PHE A 82 -7.72 9.96 21.04
C PHE A 82 -8.77 9.52 20.03
N ILE A 83 -9.27 10.48 19.25
CA ILE A 83 -10.09 10.13 18.10
C ILE A 83 -9.14 9.48 17.11
N GLU A 84 -9.23 8.17 16.93
CA GLU A 84 -8.67 7.54 15.77
C GLU A 84 -9.44 8.05 14.54
N GLU A 85 -9.03 9.22 14.02
CA GLU A 85 -9.20 9.35 12.60
C GLU A 85 -8.38 8.19 12.06
N VAL A 86 -9.09 7.19 11.52
CA VAL A 86 -8.51 6.35 10.49
C VAL A 86 -8.16 7.34 9.38
N ASN A 87 -7.05 8.04 9.60
CA ASN A 87 -6.33 8.71 8.55
C ASN A 87 -5.76 7.55 7.73
N ILE A 88 -6.65 6.92 6.98
CA ILE A 88 -6.23 6.48 5.67
C ILE A 88 -5.75 7.78 5.07
N LYS A 89 -4.47 8.14 5.30
CA LYS A 89 -3.73 8.93 4.34
C LYS A 89 -4.02 8.18 3.06
N LYS A 90 -5.04 8.61 2.32
CA LYS A 90 -5.18 8.20 0.92
C LYS A 90 -3.81 8.53 0.41
N PRO A 91 -3.00 7.53 0.03
CA PRO A 91 -1.68 7.82 -0.48
C PRO A 91 -1.93 8.88 -1.53
N THR A 92 -1.44 10.07 -1.29
CA THR A 92 -1.56 11.19 -2.21
C THR A 92 -0.79 10.74 -3.44
N GLY A 93 -1.51 10.13 -4.40
CA GLY A 93 -0.90 9.66 -5.62
C GLY A 93 -1.44 8.37 -6.22
N PHE A 94 -1.99 7.42 -5.47
CA PHE A 94 -2.49 6.19 -6.11
C PHE A 94 -3.91 6.39 -6.62
N LYS A 95 -4.01 6.75 -7.89
CA LYS A 95 -5.27 6.76 -8.61
C LYS A 95 -5.58 5.34 -9.03
N THR A 96 -6.83 4.92 -8.95
CA THR A 96 -7.29 3.62 -9.45
C THR A 96 -8.26 3.84 -10.59
N LYS A 97 -8.00 3.21 -11.73
CA LYS A 97 -8.87 3.20 -12.90
C LYS A 97 -9.62 1.88 -12.97
N TYR A 98 -10.94 1.95 -12.99
CA TYR A 98 -11.80 0.80 -13.24
C TYR A 98 -12.14 0.69 -14.71
N VAL A 99 -11.92 -0.47 -15.31
CA VAL A 99 -12.18 -0.77 -16.72
C VAL A 99 -13.30 -1.81 -16.77
N ASN A 100 -14.52 -1.35 -17.02
CA ASN A 100 -15.70 -2.22 -17.03
C ASN A 100 -15.89 -2.95 -18.37
N ASN A 101 -15.26 -2.48 -19.44
CA ASN A 101 -15.30 -3.08 -20.76
C ASN A 101 -13.99 -2.80 -21.48
N LEU A 102 -13.40 -3.84 -22.08
CA LEU A 102 -12.16 -3.74 -22.85
C LEU A 102 -12.35 -4.49 -24.16
N ARG A 103 -12.26 -3.77 -25.26
CA ARG A 103 -12.46 -4.32 -26.59
C ARG A 103 -11.17 -4.94 -27.13
N SER A 104 -11.32 -5.87 -28.08
CA SER A 104 -10.17 -6.37 -28.84
C SER A 104 -9.45 -5.22 -29.55
N GLY A 105 -8.11 -5.19 -29.43
CA GLY A 105 -7.27 -4.12 -29.99
C GLY A 105 -7.25 -2.81 -29.18
N GLU A 106 -7.99 -2.72 -28.09
CA GLU A 106 -7.97 -1.53 -27.24
C GLU A 106 -6.73 -1.52 -26.36
N ASN A 107 -6.07 -0.36 -26.26
CA ASN A 107 -4.94 -0.11 -25.39
C ASN A 107 -5.32 0.90 -24.29
N ILE A 108 -5.10 0.54 -23.03
CA ILE A 108 -5.32 1.40 -21.87
C ILE A 108 -4.02 1.59 -21.13
N GLU A 109 -3.61 2.84 -21.01
CA GLU A 109 -2.49 3.25 -20.16
C GLU A 109 -2.98 4.14 -19.03
N PHE A 110 -2.42 3.95 -17.83
CA PHE A 110 -2.84 4.73 -16.68
C PHE A 110 -1.72 4.89 -15.65
N ASP A 111 -1.61 6.11 -15.13
CA ASP A 111 -0.71 6.44 -14.04
C ASP A 111 -1.41 6.17 -12.69
N GLY A 112 -1.23 4.96 -12.18
CA GLY A 112 -1.90 4.43 -11.00
C GLY A 112 -2.29 2.96 -11.19
N ASP A 113 -3.08 2.41 -10.27
CA ASP A 113 -3.58 1.04 -10.35
C ASP A 113 -4.69 0.91 -11.42
N ILE A 114 -4.72 -0.22 -12.11
CA ILE A 114 -5.81 -0.56 -13.02
C ILE A 114 -6.53 -1.81 -12.51
N ILE A 115 -7.87 -1.75 -12.45
CA ILE A 115 -8.73 -2.89 -12.18
C ILE A 115 -9.60 -3.14 -13.41
N VAL A 116 -9.35 -4.24 -14.11
CA VAL A 116 -10.16 -4.69 -15.24
C VAL A 116 -11.25 -5.61 -14.72
N MET A 117 -12.51 -5.20 -14.86
CA MET A 117 -13.69 -5.89 -14.31
C MET A 117 -14.22 -7.00 -15.20
N THR A 118 -13.56 -7.27 -16.33
CA THR A 118 -13.97 -8.21 -17.37
C THR A 118 -12.77 -9.00 -17.88
N ASP A 119 -13.02 -9.94 -18.80
CA ASP A 119 -11.96 -10.64 -19.51
C ASP A 119 -11.19 -9.69 -20.43
N MET A 120 -9.91 -9.95 -20.59
CA MET A 120 -9.07 -9.32 -21.59
C MET A 120 -9.05 -10.18 -22.86
N LYS A 121 -9.60 -9.63 -23.93
CA LYS A 121 -9.71 -10.31 -25.23
C LYS A 121 -8.42 -10.16 -26.03
N SER A 122 -8.21 -11.07 -26.98
CA SER A 122 -7.06 -11.04 -27.88
C SER A 122 -6.87 -9.66 -28.51
N GLY A 123 -5.63 -9.18 -28.55
CA GLY A 123 -5.24 -7.86 -29.06
C GLY A 123 -5.45 -6.70 -28.09
N SER A 124 -6.14 -6.91 -26.94
CA SER A 124 -6.25 -5.87 -25.93
C SER A 124 -4.97 -5.74 -25.10
N GLN A 125 -4.68 -4.51 -24.67
CA GLN A 125 -3.51 -4.21 -23.85
C GLN A 125 -3.87 -3.30 -22.69
N VAL A 126 -3.27 -3.57 -21.52
CA VAL A 126 -3.36 -2.72 -20.33
C VAL A 126 -1.96 -2.46 -19.80
N SER A 127 -1.63 -1.20 -19.53
CA SER A 127 -0.34 -0.76 -19.00
C SER A 127 -0.55 0.18 -17.80
N SER A 128 0.07 -0.14 -16.66
CA SER A 128 -0.05 0.59 -15.40
C SER A 128 1.31 0.99 -14.85
N THR A 129 1.44 2.20 -14.30
CA THR A 129 2.63 2.59 -13.53
C THR A 129 2.65 1.99 -12.11
N CYS A 130 1.55 1.39 -11.66
CA CYS A 130 1.43 0.68 -10.39
C CYS A 130 1.03 -0.79 -10.62
N ASN A 131 -0.05 -1.26 -10.02
CA ASN A 131 -0.50 -2.64 -10.13
C ASN A 131 -1.62 -2.80 -11.16
N VAL A 132 -1.79 -4.03 -11.68
CA VAL A 132 -2.94 -4.40 -12.50
C VAL A 132 -3.64 -5.59 -11.86
N VAL A 133 -4.96 -5.48 -11.70
CA VAL A 133 -5.85 -6.56 -11.29
C VAL A 133 -6.83 -6.85 -12.41
N VAL A 134 -6.92 -8.08 -12.85
CA VAL A 134 -7.90 -8.55 -13.85
C VAL A 134 -8.86 -9.51 -13.15
N MET A 135 -10.15 -9.18 -13.10
CA MET A 135 -11.19 -9.98 -12.45
C MET A 135 -11.61 -11.19 -13.29
N GLY A 136 -11.33 -11.18 -14.58
CA GLY A 136 -11.60 -12.26 -15.52
C GLY A 136 -10.34 -12.97 -16.02
N ASP A 137 -10.42 -13.50 -17.24
CA ASP A 137 -9.34 -14.20 -17.92
C ASP A 137 -8.50 -13.24 -18.79
N VAL A 138 -7.23 -13.60 -19.02
CA VAL A 138 -6.35 -12.94 -19.98
C VAL A 138 -6.15 -13.90 -21.17
N SER A 139 -6.88 -13.63 -22.24
CA SER A 139 -6.86 -14.48 -23.44
C SER A 139 -5.50 -14.42 -24.18
N SER A 140 -5.24 -15.46 -24.98
CA SER A 140 -4.08 -15.46 -25.89
C SER A 140 -4.09 -14.23 -26.78
N GLY A 141 -2.92 -13.57 -26.93
CA GLY A 141 -2.78 -12.30 -27.65
C GLY A 141 -3.18 -11.05 -26.86
N ALA A 142 -3.70 -11.17 -25.65
CA ALA A 142 -3.86 -10.05 -24.74
C ALA A 142 -2.54 -9.76 -23.99
N ARG A 143 -2.35 -8.51 -23.56
CA ARG A 143 -1.11 -8.06 -22.91
C ARG A 143 -1.38 -7.25 -21.65
N VAL A 144 -0.75 -7.66 -20.55
CA VAL A 144 -0.80 -6.95 -19.26
C VAL A 144 0.61 -6.52 -18.88
N VAL A 145 0.78 -5.22 -18.62
CA VAL A 145 2.07 -4.62 -18.17
C VAL A 145 1.83 -3.82 -16.90
N ALA A 146 2.61 -4.07 -15.87
CA ALA A 146 2.54 -3.34 -14.61
C ALA A 146 3.96 -3.03 -14.10
N ASN A 147 4.20 -1.80 -13.63
CA ASN A 147 5.44 -1.50 -12.90
C ASN A 147 5.46 -2.16 -11.51
N GLY A 148 4.29 -2.46 -10.95
CA GLY A 148 4.09 -3.26 -9.75
C GLY A 148 3.71 -4.70 -10.08
N ASN A 149 2.73 -5.22 -9.35
CA ASN A 149 2.27 -6.60 -9.42
C ASN A 149 1.15 -6.77 -10.45
N VAL A 150 1.01 -8.01 -10.94
CA VAL A 150 -0.14 -8.42 -11.78
C VAL A 150 -0.91 -9.51 -11.05
N ILE A 151 -2.22 -9.32 -10.88
CA ILE A 151 -3.13 -10.29 -10.26
C ILE A 151 -4.25 -10.57 -11.24
N VAL A 152 -4.45 -11.84 -11.57
CA VAL A 152 -5.53 -12.31 -12.46
C VAL A 152 -6.36 -13.34 -11.71
N MET A 153 -7.65 -13.06 -11.52
CA MET A 153 -8.54 -13.98 -10.79
C MET A 153 -8.82 -15.26 -11.60
N GLY A 154 -8.83 -15.15 -12.90
CA GLY A 154 -9.04 -16.26 -13.85
C GLY A 154 -7.74 -16.87 -14.38
N SER A 155 -7.79 -17.34 -15.63
CA SER A 155 -6.68 -17.97 -16.34
C SER A 155 -5.89 -16.95 -17.17
N VAL A 156 -4.60 -17.15 -17.28
CA VAL A 156 -3.70 -16.37 -18.14
C VAL A 156 -3.17 -17.24 -19.28
N LEU A 157 -3.48 -16.83 -20.52
CA LEU A 157 -2.96 -17.42 -21.76
C LEU A 157 -2.16 -16.39 -22.58
N GLY A 158 -2.27 -15.10 -22.22
CA GLY A 158 -1.63 -13.99 -22.90
C GLY A 158 -0.23 -13.68 -22.38
N PHE A 159 0.18 -12.43 -22.57
CA PHE A 159 1.45 -11.89 -22.10
C PHE A 159 1.28 -11.17 -20.77
N ILE A 160 2.14 -11.48 -19.80
CA ILE A 160 2.22 -10.81 -18.49
C ILE A 160 3.61 -10.23 -18.29
N HIS A 161 3.68 -8.96 -17.89
CA HIS A 161 4.91 -8.32 -17.44
C HIS A 161 4.67 -7.58 -16.13
N ALA A 162 5.11 -8.14 -15.03
CA ALA A 162 5.15 -7.49 -13.71
C ALA A 162 6.53 -6.86 -13.47
N GLY A 163 6.59 -5.79 -12.68
CA GLY A 163 7.84 -5.10 -12.40
C GLY A 163 8.48 -4.47 -13.64
N ALA A 164 7.70 -3.93 -14.57
CA ALA A 164 8.18 -3.44 -15.87
C ALA A 164 9.19 -2.28 -15.77
N ASN A 165 9.24 -1.59 -14.63
CA ASN A 165 10.25 -0.58 -14.31
C ASN A 165 11.57 -1.15 -13.77
N GLY A 166 11.76 -2.47 -13.77
CA GLY A 166 12.92 -3.15 -13.22
C GLY A 166 12.76 -3.66 -11.78
N ASN A 167 11.54 -3.62 -11.22
CA ASN A 167 11.26 -4.12 -9.88
C ASN A 167 11.27 -5.66 -9.83
N GLU A 168 12.35 -6.25 -9.36
CA GLU A 168 12.50 -7.70 -9.20
C GLU A 168 11.69 -8.28 -8.02
N ASN A 169 11.16 -7.43 -7.12
CA ASN A 169 10.28 -7.84 -6.03
C ASN A 169 8.79 -7.94 -6.46
N ALA A 170 8.50 -7.59 -7.71
CA ALA A 170 7.15 -7.75 -8.24
C ALA A 170 6.82 -9.23 -8.45
N TYR A 171 5.54 -9.54 -8.46
CA TYR A 171 5.03 -10.88 -8.67
C TYR A 171 3.82 -10.88 -9.60
N ALA A 172 3.53 -12.03 -10.18
CA ALA A 172 2.30 -12.31 -10.91
C ALA A 172 1.55 -13.46 -10.23
N VAL A 173 0.24 -13.28 -9.99
CA VAL A 173 -0.64 -14.31 -9.42
C VAL A 173 -1.78 -14.55 -10.40
N ALA A 174 -2.14 -15.81 -10.62
CA ALA A 174 -3.32 -16.16 -11.41
C ALA A 174 -4.05 -17.39 -10.84
N GLY A 175 -5.34 -17.49 -11.13
CA GLY A 175 -6.10 -18.72 -10.86
C GLY A 175 -5.54 -19.93 -11.61
N ASN A 176 -5.04 -19.70 -12.85
CA ASN A 176 -4.26 -20.64 -13.64
C ASN A 176 -3.23 -19.85 -14.45
N LEU A 177 -1.95 -20.03 -14.18
CA LEU A 177 -0.85 -19.27 -14.76
C LEU A 177 -0.20 -20.07 -15.90
N ASN A 178 -0.74 -19.93 -17.10
CA ASN A 178 -0.21 -20.57 -18.32
C ASN A 178 -0.02 -19.53 -19.45
N PRO A 179 0.73 -18.43 -19.21
CA PRO A 179 0.95 -17.40 -20.20
C PRO A 179 1.86 -17.87 -21.32
N LYS A 180 1.67 -17.34 -22.54
CA LYS A 180 2.62 -17.54 -23.62
C LYS A 180 4.00 -16.97 -23.28
N VAL A 181 4.02 -15.81 -22.63
CA VAL A 181 5.23 -15.17 -22.11
C VAL A 181 4.92 -14.58 -20.74
N LEU A 182 5.74 -14.93 -19.76
CA LEU A 182 5.75 -14.37 -18.43
C LEU A 182 7.05 -13.61 -18.22
N GLN A 183 6.93 -12.34 -17.85
CA GLN A 183 8.09 -11.52 -17.55
C GLN A 183 7.97 -10.87 -16.16
N ILE A 184 9.03 -10.91 -15.38
CA ILE A 184 9.16 -10.18 -14.12
C ILE A 184 10.47 -9.40 -14.16
N ALA A 185 10.37 -8.08 -14.16
CA ALA A 185 11.48 -7.17 -14.40
C ALA A 185 12.23 -7.57 -15.70
N LYS A 186 13.49 -7.97 -15.61
CA LYS A 186 14.30 -8.44 -16.74
C LYS A 186 14.22 -9.95 -17.02
N ASN A 187 13.61 -10.71 -16.10
CA ASN A 187 13.54 -12.18 -16.19
C ASN A 187 12.34 -12.58 -17.06
N ILE A 188 12.57 -13.39 -18.07
CA ILE A 188 11.55 -13.83 -19.05
C ILE A 188 11.48 -15.36 -19.01
N ALA A 189 10.26 -15.88 -18.99
CA ALA A 189 9.95 -17.28 -19.22
C ALA A 189 8.94 -17.37 -20.37
N GLU A 190 9.19 -18.26 -21.31
CA GLU A 190 8.31 -18.56 -22.45
C GLU A 190 7.78 -19.97 -22.32
N ALA A 191 6.49 -20.17 -22.62
CA ALA A 191 5.94 -21.50 -22.71
C ALA A 191 6.56 -22.24 -23.91
N PRO A 192 6.92 -23.53 -23.78
CA PRO A 192 7.38 -24.31 -24.91
C PRO A 192 6.29 -24.39 -25.99
N ASP A 193 6.71 -24.38 -27.27
CA ASP A 193 5.79 -24.44 -28.42
C ASP A 193 5.17 -25.85 -28.61
N ASP A 194 5.61 -26.86 -27.87
CA ASP A 194 5.12 -28.23 -28.00
C ASP A 194 3.75 -28.44 -27.34
N GLU A 195 2.76 -28.87 -28.12
CA GLU A 195 1.39 -29.23 -27.70
C GLU A 195 1.33 -30.42 -26.73
N THR A 196 2.47 -31.02 -26.40
CA THR A 196 2.60 -32.23 -25.54
C THR A 196 2.62 -31.92 -24.04
N TYR A 197 2.55 -30.63 -23.62
CA TYR A 197 2.32 -30.36 -22.21
C TYR A 197 0.91 -30.79 -21.84
N GLU A 198 0.79 -32.03 -21.38
CA GLU A 198 -0.38 -32.50 -20.64
C GLU A 198 -0.71 -31.42 -19.62
N ASN A 199 -1.96 -30.95 -19.69
CA ASN A 199 -2.56 -30.05 -18.70
C ASN A 199 -2.40 -30.65 -17.30
N ASN A 200 -1.23 -30.51 -16.69
CA ASN A 200 -1.08 -30.57 -15.25
C ASN A 200 -1.86 -29.38 -14.70
N LYS A 201 -3.19 -29.56 -14.67
CA LYS A 201 -4.07 -28.66 -13.91
C LYS A 201 -3.62 -28.73 -12.46
N GLN A 202 -2.68 -27.88 -12.11
CA GLN A 202 -2.38 -27.67 -10.70
C GLN A 202 -3.68 -27.16 -10.08
N ASN A 203 -4.16 -27.84 -9.05
CA ASN A 203 -5.41 -27.48 -8.40
C ASN A 203 -5.17 -26.27 -7.49
N GLY A 204 -5.37 -25.08 -8.00
CA GLY A 204 -5.31 -23.85 -7.21
C GLY A 204 -4.56 -22.71 -7.88
N PRO A 205 -4.63 -21.52 -7.30
CA PRO A 205 -3.93 -20.35 -7.82
C PRO A 205 -2.40 -20.51 -7.72
N GLU A 206 -1.70 -19.90 -8.66
CA GLU A 206 -0.26 -19.96 -8.80
C GLU A 206 0.33 -18.56 -8.67
N ILE A 207 1.54 -18.48 -8.13
CA ILE A 207 2.33 -17.26 -8.04
C ILE A 207 3.67 -17.43 -8.74
N ALA A 208 4.04 -16.45 -9.54
CA ALA A 208 5.37 -16.31 -10.12
C ALA A 208 6.10 -15.11 -9.51
N PHE A 209 7.35 -15.31 -9.15
CA PHE A 209 8.23 -14.29 -8.59
C PHE A 209 9.70 -14.59 -8.92
N VAL A 210 10.60 -13.64 -8.66
CA VAL A 210 12.04 -13.83 -8.84
C VAL A 210 12.67 -14.18 -7.50
N SER A 211 13.41 -15.29 -7.46
CA SER A 211 14.21 -15.71 -6.30
C SER A 211 15.64 -16.01 -6.76
N ASN A 212 16.62 -15.36 -6.15
CA ASN A 212 18.04 -15.52 -6.51
C ASN A 212 18.32 -15.33 -8.02
N GLY A 213 17.65 -14.35 -8.65
CA GLY A 213 17.81 -14.04 -10.08
C GLY A 213 17.15 -15.04 -11.04
N THR A 214 16.37 -16.00 -10.53
CA THR A 214 15.66 -16.99 -11.32
C THR A 214 14.15 -16.86 -11.09
N MET A 215 13.36 -16.99 -12.17
CA MET A 215 11.90 -17.01 -12.05
C MET A 215 11.43 -18.34 -11.47
N VAL A 216 10.60 -18.26 -10.45
CA VAL A 216 10.00 -19.41 -9.75
C VAL A 216 8.50 -19.30 -9.89
N VAL A 217 7.84 -20.41 -10.20
CA VAL A 217 6.38 -20.54 -10.20
C VAL A 217 5.99 -21.63 -9.20
N GLU A 218 5.10 -21.31 -8.28
CA GLU A 218 4.63 -22.26 -7.27
C GLU A 218 3.15 -22.06 -6.96
N ASN A 219 2.53 -23.05 -6.33
CA ASN A 219 1.15 -22.93 -5.88
C ASN A 219 1.03 -21.84 -4.81
N TYR A 220 0.15 -20.89 -5.05
CA TYR A 220 -0.20 -19.86 -4.07
C TYR A 220 -1.24 -20.41 -3.09
N LEU A 221 -0.74 -20.98 -1.99
CA LEU A 221 -1.59 -21.34 -0.86
C LEU A 221 -1.59 -20.18 0.15
N PRO A 222 -2.73 -19.51 0.38
CA PRO A 222 -2.80 -18.53 1.44
C PRO A 222 -2.43 -19.22 2.77
N LYS A 223 -1.40 -18.72 3.45
CA LYS A 223 -1.08 -19.19 4.79
C LYS A 223 -2.26 -18.83 5.68
N ILE A 224 -3.09 -19.81 6.00
CA ILE A 224 -4.13 -19.65 7.00
C ILE A 224 -3.39 -19.48 8.32
N ILE A 225 -3.35 -18.23 8.79
CA ILE A 225 -2.87 -17.93 10.15
C ILE A 225 -3.93 -18.55 11.07
N LYS A 226 -3.54 -19.64 11.75
CA LYS A 226 -4.34 -20.25 12.82
C LYS A 226 -4.15 -19.45 14.09
#